data_da9cbdc4b81ffc8adb74293d161d2e49
#
_entry.id   da9cbdc4b81ffc8adb74293d161d2e49
#
_cell.length_a   1.000
_cell.length_b   1.000
_cell.length_c   1.000
_cell.angle_alpha   90.00
_cell.angle_beta   90.00
_cell.angle_gamma   90.00
#
_symmetry.space_group_name_H-M   'P 1'
#
loop_
_entity.id
_entity.type
_entity.pdbx_description
1 polymer ?
#
loop_
_entity_poly.entity_id
_entity_poly.type
_entity_poly.pdbx_seq_one_letter_code
_entity_poly.pdbx_strand_id
1 'polypeptide(L)'
;MSPQREQYYRIVFLVAAVYDLVLGTIFSFFHPWAFEVLDIADEDPGSGYVPLIGAFLFVIGIAYFLIYRGDLVRNVDLIAVGTLYKLAYSAIAIWFWIVIDDVPHILFPALFGVVDLLMFVAMAECWFTVRRLSAGKGAAAA
;
A
#
# COMPACT_ATOMS: atom_id res chain seq x y z
N MET A 1 -5.65 -23.02 5.59
CA MET A 1 -5.17 -21.89 6.45
C MET A 1 -5.90 -21.93 7.76
N SER A 2 -5.23 -21.66 8.90
CA SER A 2 -5.94 -21.56 10.19
C SER A 2 -6.80 -20.30 10.25
N PRO A 3 -7.92 -20.31 11.01
CA PRO A 3 -8.78 -19.13 11.15
C PRO A 3 -8.04 -17.89 11.69
N GLN A 4 -7.12 -18.10 12.63
CA GLN A 4 -6.31 -17.01 13.20
C GLN A 4 -5.40 -16.35 12.15
N ARG A 5 -4.78 -17.15 11.28
CA ARG A 5 -3.90 -16.64 10.20
C ARG A 5 -4.71 -15.92 9.12
N GLU A 6 -5.89 -16.42 8.80
CA GLU A 6 -6.79 -15.71 7.89
C GLU A 6 -7.21 -14.35 8.46
N GLN A 7 -7.60 -14.30 9.74
CA GLN A 7 -7.95 -13.06 10.41
C GLN A 7 -6.77 -12.07 10.44
N TYR A 8 -5.56 -12.54 10.72
CA TYR A 8 -4.35 -11.71 10.68
C TYR A 8 -4.17 -11.04 9.30
N TYR A 9 -4.26 -11.81 8.21
CA TYR A 9 -4.13 -11.25 6.86
C TYR A 9 -5.25 -10.26 6.53
N ARG A 10 -6.48 -10.54 6.94
CA ARG A 10 -7.59 -9.59 6.77
C ARG A 10 -7.32 -8.28 7.49
N ILE A 11 -6.79 -8.32 8.72
CA ILE A 11 -6.44 -7.10 9.46
C ILE A 11 -5.32 -6.32 8.74
N VAL A 12 -4.30 -6.99 8.21
CA VAL A 12 -3.24 -6.33 7.42
C VAL A 12 -3.84 -5.56 6.24
N PHE A 13 -4.75 -6.17 5.47
CA PHE A 13 -5.40 -5.48 4.35
C PHE A 13 -6.36 -4.38 4.78
N LEU A 14 -7.05 -4.52 5.92
CA LEU A 14 -7.88 -3.45 6.46
C LEU A 14 -7.03 -2.24 6.87
N VAL A 15 -5.93 -2.47 7.57
CA VAL A 15 -4.99 -1.39 7.97
C VAL A 15 -4.42 -0.68 6.75
N ALA A 16 -3.98 -1.45 5.74
CA ALA A 16 -3.49 -0.88 4.50
C ALA A 16 -4.56 -0.09 3.74
N ALA A 17 -5.80 -0.60 3.70
CA ALA A 17 -6.93 0.10 3.09
C ALA A 17 -7.18 1.46 3.76
N VAL A 18 -7.27 1.49 5.08
CA VAL A 18 -7.49 2.73 5.84
C VAL A 18 -6.33 3.70 5.62
N TYR A 19 -5.09 3.22 5.70
CA TYR A 19 -3.88 4.00 5.48
C TYR A 19 -3.88 4.67 4.09
N ASP A 20 -4.06 3.89 3.02
CA ASP A 20 -4.02 4.42 1.66
C ASP A 20 -5.25 5.28 1.32
N LEU A 21 -6.44 4.97 1.85
CA LEU A 21 -7.62 5.81 1.68
C LEU A 21 -7.47 7.18 2.36
N VAL A 22 -6.90 7.21 3.58
CA VAL A 22 -6.65 8.46 4.29
C VAL A 22 -5.60 9.30 3.56
N LEU A 23 -4.45 8.72 3.23
CA LEU A 23 -3.41 9.44 2.47
C LEU A 23 -3.89 9.87 1.09
N GLY A 24 -4.60 8.99 0.38
CA GLY A 24 -5.18 9.29 -0.92
C GLY A 24 -6.17 10.46 -0.86
N THR A 25 -7.00 10.52 0.18
CA THR A 25 -7.92 11.63 0.41
C THR A 25 -7.18 12.93 0.71
N ILE A 26 -6.19 12.89 1.61
CA ILE A 26 -5.39 14.05 1.97
C ILE A 26 -4.67 14.60 0.73
N PHE A 27 -3.97 13.75 -0.02
CA PHE A 27 -3.21 14.18 -1.19
C PHE A 27 -4.08 14.64 -2.35
N SER A 28 -5.27 14.03 -2.54
CA SER A 28 -6.17 14.46 -3.62
C SER A 28 -6.85 15.79 -3.35
N PHE A 29 -7.26 16.06 -2.10
CA PHE A 29 -8.17 17.17 -1.80
C PHE A 29 -7.62 18.16 -0.77
N PHE A 30 -6.70 17.75 0.09
CA PHE A 30 -6.25 18.53 1.24
C PHE A 30 -4.73 18.74 1.31
N HIS A 31 -3.98 18.39 0.23
CA HIS A 31 -2.53 18.50 0.25
C HIS A 31 -2.01 19.92 0.52
N PRO A 32 -2.61 21.02 0.01
CA PRO A 32 -2.09 22.35 0.32
C PRO A 32 -2.14 22.66 1.82
N TRP A 33 -3.26 22.33 2.46
CA TRP A 33 -3.41 22.49 3.91
C TRP A 33 -2.47 21.56 4.70
N ALA A 34 -2.35 20.28 4.29
CA ALA A 34 -1.48 19.34 4.97
C ALA A 34 0.00 19.73 4.86
N PHE A 35 0.42 20.22 3.71
CA PHE A 35 1.80 20.67 3.48
C PHE A 35 2.12 21.94 4.28
N GLU A 36 1.18 22.89 4.34
CA GLU A 36 1.31 24.09 5.18
C GLU A 36 1.45 23.73 6.67
N VAL A 37 0.57 22.84 7.20
CA VAL A 37 0.60 22.40 8.60
C VAL A 37 1.90 21.65 8.96
N LEU A 38 2.46 20.90 8.01
CA LEU A 38 3.66 20.10 8.20
C LEU A 38 4.95 20.83 7.80
N ASP A 39 4.84 22.10 7.37
CA ASP A 39 5.99 22.89 6.86
C ASP A 39 6.74 22.16 5.72
N ILE A 40 6.00 21.51 4.82
CA ILE A 40 6.53 20.87 3.63
C ILE A 40 6.51 21.86 2.48
N ALA A 41 7.67 22.12 1.88
CA ALA A 41 7.75 22.97 0.71
C ALA A 41 7.03 22.31 -0.47
N ASP A 42 6.06 23.02 -1.06
CA ASP A 42 5.45 22.64 -2.33
C ASP A 42 6.08 23.49 -3.43
N GLU A 43 7.05 22.90 -4.12
CA GLU A 43 7.84 23.62 -5.14
C GLU A 43 7.01 23.93 -6.40
N ASP A 44 5.94 23.18 -6.66
CA ASP A 44 5.05 23.36 -7.79
C ASP A 44 3.58 23.04 -7.46
N PRO A 45 2.91 23.91 -6.67
CA PRO A 45 1.55 23.67 -6.19
C PRO A 45 0.51 23.55 -7.32
N GLY A 46 0.83 23.98 -8.52
CA GLY A 46 -0.04 23.90 -9.69
C GLY A 46 0.16 22.67 -10.56
N SER A 47 1.15 21.84 -10.30
CA SER A 47 1.52 20.72 -11.18
C SER A 47 0.48 19.59 -11.28
N GLY A 48 -0.37 19.45 -10.28
CA GLY A 48 -1.34 18.34 -10.21
C GLY A 48 -0.72 16.97 -9.90
N TYR A 49 0.61 16.85 -9.73
CA TYR A 49 1.25 15.56 -9.44
C TYR A 49 0.85 15.00 -8.08
N VAL A 50 0.77 15.85 -7.06
CA VAL A 50 0.37 15.39 -5.71
C VAL A 50 -1.07 14.88 -5.68
N PRO A 51 -2.08 15.58 -6.24
CA PRO A 51 -3.43 15.04 -6.40
C PRO A 51 -3.50 13.75 -7.21
N LEU A 52 -2.68 13.62 -8.26
CA LEU A 52 -2.62 12.41 -9.07
C LEU A 52 -2.09 11.21 -8.26
N ILE A 53 -1.03 11.39 -7.48
CA ILE A 53 -0.52 10.38 -6.55
C ILE A 53 -1.62 10.02 -5.53
N GLY A 54 -2.33 11.02 -5.00
CA GLY A 54 -3.45 10.81 -4.09
C GLY A 54 -4.55 9.94 -4.70
N ALA A 55 -4.91 10.17 -5.96
CA ALA A 55 -5.90 9.37 -6.66
C ALA A 55 -5.46 7.89 -6.82
N PHE A 56 -4.20 7.62 -7.11
CA PHE A 56 -3.66 6.26 -7.15
C PHE A 56 -3.69 5.58 -5.78
N LEU A 57 -3.28 6.27 -4.71
CA LEU A 57 -3.38 5.78 -3.34
C LEU A 57 -4.83 5.42 -2.97
N PHE A 58 -5.76 6.30 -3.33
CA PHE A 58 -7.19 6.08 -3.06
C PHE A 58 -7.72 4.82 -3.75
N VAL A 59 -7.40 4.61 -5.03
CA VAL A 59 -7.82 3.41 -5.79
C VAL A 59 -7.22 2.13 -5.21
N ILE A 60 -5.94 2.15 -4.82
CA ILE A 60 -5.28 1.00 -4.19
C ILE A 60 -5.87 0.74 -2.79
N GLY A 61 -6.21 1.78 -2.04
CA GLY A 61 -6.92 1.64 -0.77
C GLY A 61 -8.27 0.92 -0.92
N ILE A 62 -9.04 1.24 -1.98
CA ILE A 62 -10.26 0.49 -2.32
C ILE A 62 -9.93 -0.97 -2.63
N ALA A 63 -8.88 -1.25 -3.41
CA ALA A 63 -8.48 -2.62 -3.74
C ALA A 63 -8.16 -3.43 -2.48
N TYR A 64 -7.43 -2.87 -1.52
CA TYR A 64 -7.16 -3.52 -0.23
C TYR A 64 -8.43 -3.76 0.59
N PHE A 65 -9.37 -2.83 0.57
CA PHE A 65 -10.66 -3.04 1.22
C PHE A 65 -11.48 -4.18 0.58
N LEU A 66 -11.44 -4.32 -0.74
CA LEU A 66 -12.06 -5.43 -1.44
C LEU A 66 -11.40 -6.78 -1.09
N ILE A 67 -10.07 -6.83 -0.95
CA ILE A 67 -9.35 -8.02 -0.47
C ILE A 67 -9.78 -8.37 0.96
N TYR A 68 -9.83 -7.37 1.86
CA TYR A 68 -10.28 -7.56 3.24
C TYR A 68 -11.66 -8.21 3.33
N ARG A 69 -12.63 -7.75 2.51
CA ARG A 69 -14.01 -8.27 2.51
C ARG A 69 -14.18 -9.57 1.72
N GLY A 70 -13.31 -9.83 0.78
CA GLY A 70 -13.42 -10.94 -0.16
C GLY A 70 -12.82 -12.25 0.37
N ASP A 71 -12.85 -13.27 -0.47
CA ASP A 71 -12.12 -14.52 -0.26
C ASP A 71 -10.66 -14.34 -0.68
N LEU A 72 -9.70 -14.57 0.23
CA LEU A 72 -8.28 -14.35 -0.04
C LEU A 72 -7.76 -15.24 -1.18
N VAL A 73 -8.25 -16.47 -1.32
CA VAL A 73 -7.79 -17.38 -2.36
C VAL A 73 -8.26 -16.93 -3.74
N ARG A 74 -9.47 -16.38 -3.83
CA ARG A 74 -9.99 -15.81 -5.08
C ARG A 74 -9.32 -14.50 -5.47
N ASN A 75 -8.78 -13.77 -4.49
CA ASN A 75 -8.13 -12.48 -4.70
C ASN A 75 -6.60 -12.58 -4.84
N VAL A 76 -6.04 -13.77 -5.10
CA VAL A 76 -4.58 -13.99 -5.12
C VAL A 76 -3.84 -13.05 -6.05
N ASP A 77 -4.39 -12.73 -7.22
CA ASP A 77 -3.77 -11.83 -8.19
C ASP A 77 -3.86 -10.37 -7.73
N LEU A 78 -4.98 -9.96 -7.14
CA LEU A 78 -5.13 -8.63 -6.57
C LEU A 78 -4.20 -8.42 -5.36
N ILE A 79 -3.99 -9.46 -4.54
CA ILE A 79 -3.00 -9.48 -3.46
C ILE A 79 -1.58 -9.30 -4.03
N ALA A 80 -1.24 -9.97 -5.14
CA ALA A 80 0.05 -9.82 -5.81
C ALA A 80 0.28 -8.37 -6.27
N VAL A 81 -0.70 -7.77 -6.94
CA VAL A 81 -0.63 -6.36 -7.41
C VAL A 81 -0.45 -5.42 -6.22
N GLY A 82 -1.24 -5.58 -5.16
CA GLY A 82 -1.13 -4.75 -3.96
C GLY A 82 0.23 -4.90 -3.25
N THR A 83 0.77 -6.12 -3.21
CA THR A 83 2.10 -6.39 -2.65
C THR A 83 3.20 -5.70 -3.46
N LEU A 84 3.15 -5.80 -4.80
CA LEU A 84 4.11 -5.14 -5.70
C LEU A 84 4.01 -3.61 -5.61
N TYR A 85 2.81 -3.08 -5.42
CA TYR A 85 2.61 -1.65 -5.22
C TYR A 85 3.35 -1.15 -3.97
N LYS A 86 3.21 -1.83 -2.82
CA LYS A 86 3.94 -1.49 -1.59
C LYS A 86 5.46 -1.61 -1.75
N LEU A 87 5.93 -2.63 -2.48
CA LEU A 87 7.35 -2.77 -2.80
C LEU A 87 7.86 -1.60 -3.64
N ALA A 88 7.12 -1.20 -4.69
CA ALA A 88 7.53 -0.11 -5.57
C ALA A 88 7.65 1.22 -4.82
N TYR A 89 6.66 1.56 -3.99
CA TYR A 89 6.68 2.79 -3.19
C TYR A 89 7.82 2.78 -2.18
N SER A 90 7.97 1.70 -1.41
CA SER A 90 9.05 1.60 -0.42
C SER A 90 10.43 1.63 -1.07
N ALA A 91 10.63 0.97 -2.20
CA ALA A 91 11.90 0.97 -2.90
C ALA A 91 12.28 2.38 -3.40
N ILE A 92 11.32 3.11 -3.99
CA ILE A 92 11.55 4.49 -4.46
C ILE A 92 11.80 5.42 -3.27
N ALA A 93 10.99 5.36 -2.21
CA ALA A 93 11.16 6.21 -1.04
C ALA A 93 12.51 5.98 -0.34
N ILE A 94 12.92 4.72 -0.20
CA ILE A 94 14.22 4.36 0.39
C ILE A 94 15.38 4.81 -0.53
N TRP A 95 15.25 4.67 -1.84
CA TRP A 95 16.24 5.13 -2.81
C TRP A 95 16.49 6.63 -2.68
N PHE A 96 15.43 7.45 -2.69
CA PHE A 96 15.54 8.90 -2.54
C PHE A 96 16.11 9.29 -1.18
N TRP A 97 15.74 8.58 -0.10
CA TRP A 97 16.23 8.84 1.25
C TRP A 97 17.70 8.49 1.44
N ILE A 98 18.15 7.32 0.95
CA ILE A 98 19.49 6.81 1.28
C ILE A 98 20.52 7.10 0.18
N VAL A 99 20.10 7.06 -1.09
CA VAL A 99 21.04 7.16 -2.23
C VAL A 99 21.11 8.55 -2.79
N ILE A 100 19.96 9.20 -2.95
CA ILE A 100 19.89 10.57 -3.49
C ILE A 100 20.10 11.60 -2.38
N ASP A 101 19.74 11.28 -1.15
CA ASP A 101 19.76 12.16 0.03
C ASP A 101 18.96 13.46 -0.19
N ASP A 102 17.82 13.31 -0.91
CA ASP A 102 16.91 14.40 -1.25
C ASP A 102 15.47 13.97 -0.95
N VAL A 103 15.02 14.32 0.26
CA VAL A 103 13.64 14.09 0.69
C VAL A 103 13.04 15.38 1.24
N PRO A 104 11.83 15.74 0.80
CA PRO A 104 11.21 17.01 1.17
C PRO A 104 10.91 17.09 2.68
N HIS A 105 10.64 15.97 3.33
CA HIS A 105 10.32 15.91 4.76
C HIS A 105 10.49 14.49 5.29
N ILE A 106 10.83 14.34 6.59
CA ILE A 106 11.06 13.03 7.23
C ILE A 106 9.84 12.10 7.19
N LEU A 107 8.62 12.61 7.08
CA LEU A 107 7.42 11.80 6.92
C LEU A 107 7.41 11.01 5.61
N PHE A 108 8.09 11.49 4.55
CA PHE A 108 8.16 10.78 3.28
C PHE A 108 8.81 9.39 3.43
N PRO A 109 10.06 9.26 3.90
CA PRO A 109 10.67 7.94 4.10
C PRO A 109 10.01 7.16 5.26
N ALA A 110 9.46 7.83 6.27
CA ALA A 110 8.76 7.13 7.36
C ALA A 110 7.50 6.42 6.86
N LEU A 111 6.64 7.11 6.11
CA LEU A 111 5.39 6.55 5.61
C LEU A 111 5.63 5.62 4.42
N PHE A 112 6.21 6.13 3.35
CA PHE A 112 6.38 5.38 2.09
C PHE A 112 7.59 4.44 2.09
N GLY A 113 8.61 4.71 2.90
CA GLY A 113 9.75 3.80 3.07
C GLY A 113 9.45 2.73 4.11
N VAL A 114 9.36 3.10 5.38
CA VAL A 114 9.30 2.13 6.49
C VAL A 114 7.94 1.46 6.61
N VAL A 115 6.85 2.23 6.68
CA VAL A 115 5.51 1.66 6.88
C VAL A 115 5.11 0.79 5.69
N ASP A 116 5.34 1.26 4.46
CA ASP A 116 5.03 0.47 3.26
C ASP A 116 5.90 -0.78 3.14
N LEU A 117 7.17 -0.74 3.56
CA LEU A 117 8.02 -1.92 3.59
C LEU A 117 7.51 -2.98 4.59
N LEU A 118 7.05 -2.57 5.77
CA LEU A 118 6.46 -3.48 6.75
C LEU A 118 5.16 -4.11 6.20
N MET A 119 4.31 -3.31 5.56
CA MET A 119 3.11 -3.81 4.90
C MET A 119 3.45 -4.75 3.75
N PHE A 120 4.46 -4.42 2.93
CA PHE A 120 4.95 -5.31 1.87
C PHE A 120 5.33 -6.68 2.41
N VAL A 121 6.11 -6.76 3.48
CA VAL A 121 6.53 -8.05 4.07
C VAL A 121 5.32 -8.88 4.51
N ALA A 122 4.37 -8.27 5.22
CA ALA A 122 3.17 -8.96 5.68
C ALA A 122 2.26 -9.42 4.52
N MET A 123 2.12 -8.59 3.47
CA MET A 123 1.33 -8.92 2.28
C MET A 123 2.02 -9.99 1.42
N ALA A 124 3.34 -9.96 1.30
CA ALA A 124 4.11 -10.98 0.59
C ALA A 124 3.95 -12.36 1.26
N GLU A 125 4.02 -12.42 2.59
CA GLU A 125 3.73 -13.64 3.34
C GLU A 125 2.32 -14.17 3.04
N CYS A 126 1.31 -13.29 3.04
CA CYS A 126 -0.05 -13.64 2.67
C CYS A 126 -0.10 -14.20 1.24
N TRP A 127 0.45 -13.49 0.27
CA TRP A 127 0.45 -13.90 -1.13
C TRP A 127 1.06 -15.27 -1.35
N PHE A 128 2.24 -15.54 -0.80
CA PHE A 128 2.88 -16.86 -0.91
C PHE A 128 2.04 -17.96 -0.28
N THR A 129 1.41 -17.69 0.86
CA THR A 129 0.53 -18.65 1.54
C THR A 129 -0.69 -18.98 0.71
N VAL A 130 -1.40 -17.95 0.22
CA VAL A 130 -2.64 -18.09 -0.54
C VAL A 130 -2.38 -18.73 -1.91
N ARG A 131 -1.28 -18.37 -2.60
CA ARG A 131 -0.87 -18.98 -3.87
C ARG A 131 -0.66 -20.48 -3.76
N ARG A 132 -0.03 -20.95 -2.67
CA ARG A 132 0.15 -22.40 -2.42
C ARG A 132 -1.18 -23.12 -2.24
N LEU A 133 -2.14 -22.49 -1.54
CA LEU A 133 -3.46 -23.05 -1.32
C LEU A 133 -4.28 -23.10 -2.63
N SER A 134 -4.16 -22.10 -3.48
CA SER A 134 -4.80 -22.03 -4.80
C SER A 134 -4.28 -23.15 -5.71
N ALA A 135 -2.97 -23.36 -5.78
CA ALA A 135 -2.35 -24.40 -6.60
C ALA A 135 -2.77 -25.81 -6.15
N GLY A 136 -2.87 -26.05 -4.84
CA GLY A 136 -3.31 -27.36 -4.31
C GLY A 136 -4.76 -27.70 -4.63
N LYS A 137 -5.65 -26.72 -4.73
CA LYS A 137 -7.06 -26.94 -5.14
C LYS A 137 -7.19 -27.30 -6.62
N GLY A 138 -6.37 -26.70 -7.50
CA GLY A 138 -6.36 -27.01 -8.91
C GLY A 138 -5.89 -28.46 -9.20
N ALA A 139 -4.89 -28.95 -8.45
CA ALA A 139 -4.37 -30.30 -8.60
C ALA A 139 -5.32 -31.38 -8.07
N ALA A 140 -6.23 -31.05 -7.16
CA ALA A 140 -7.22 -32.01 -6.63
C ALA A 140 -8.51 -32.09 -7.50
N ALA A 141 -8.68 -31.19 -8.46
CA ALA A 141 -9.83 -31.11 -9.36
C ALA A 141 -9.53 -31.64 -10.78
N ALA A 142 -8.27 -31.96 -11.08
CA ALA A 142 -7.80 -32.58 -12.33
C ALA A 142 -7.59 -34.09 -12.16
#